data_3658594cc38bc5998e8c2ff2608524cb
#
_entry.id   3658594cc38bc5998e8c2ff2608524cb
#
_cell.length_a   1.000
_cell.length_b   1.000
_cell.length_c   1.000
_cell.angle_alpha   90.00
_cell.angle_beta   90.00
_cell.angle_gamma   90.00
#
_symmetry.space_group_name_H-M   'P 1'
#
loop_
_entity.id
_entity.type
_entity.pdbx_description
1 polymer ?
#
loop_
_entity_poly.entity_id
_entity_poly.type
_entity_poly.pdbx_seq_one_letter_code
_entity_poly.pdbx_strand_id
1 'polypeptide(L)'
;MTGKKTLKRRVRARMDKTGERYTTARAHVVREPEPDLSGLASEDALVAATGRGWNEWFTLLDAWGAAERKHGEIARHVRSEHGVPGWWSQTVTVGYERARGLRAKHERPDGFSVSVSRTVAAPAERLYASFADERERDELVPGLVPRASRARLVARFDRPSDGTRVVAAFEEKGAAKGTVHVQVDRLADAESAERAKAEWRGLLDRLKRMHED
;
A
#
# COMPACT_ATOMS: atom_id res chain seq x y z
N MET A 1 -21.31 -13.85 25.66
CA MET A 1 -20.64 -15.03 26.28
C MET A 1 -19.93 -15.97 25.28
N THR A 2 -20.02 -15.77 23.98
CA THR A 2 -19.54 -16.69 22.92
C THR A 2 -18.01 -16.66 22.70
N GLY A 3 -17.34 -15.52 22.92
CA GLY A 3 -15.91 -15.35 22.63
C GLY A 3 -14.96 -16.21 23.46
N LYS A 4 -15.24 -16.39 24.75
CA LYS A 4 -14.38 -17.22 25.65
C LYS A 4 -14.40 -18.71 25.30
N LYS A 5 -15.54 -19.25 24.82
CA LYS A 5 -15.65 -20.66 24.39
C LYS A 5 -14.87 -20.89 23.08
N THR A 6 -14.93 -19.95 22.13
CA THR A 6 -14.20 -20.02 20.86
C THR A 6 -12.69 -19.96 21.07
N LEU A 7 -12.20 -19.06 21.95
CA LEU A 7 -10.79 -18.97 22.28
C LEU A 7 -10.25 -20.26 22.89
N LYS A 8 -10.95 -20.82 23.89
CA LYS A 8 -10.54 -22.10 24.50
C LYS A 8 -10.46 -23.23 23.47
N ARG A 9 -11.40 -23.30 22.54
CA ARG A 9 -11.40 -24.31 21.45
C ARG A 9 -10.17 -24.14 20.55
N ARG A 10 -9.84 -22.92 20.15
CA ARG A 10 -8.65 -22.62 19.32
C ARG A 10 -7.34 -22.98 20.03
N VAL A 11 -7.24 -22.66 21.34
CA VAL A 11 -6.06 -23.00 22.15
C VAL A 11 -5.89 -24.51 22.23
N ARG A 12 -6.95 -25.27 22.51
CA ARG A 12 -6.88 -26.73 22.56
C ARG A 12 -6.49 -27.34 21.21
N ALA A 13 -7.10 -26.91 20.12
CA ALA A 13 -6.74 -27.39 18.78
C ALA A 13 -5.26 -27.15 18.44
N ARG A 14 -4.67 -26.03 18.91
CA ARG A 14 -3.24 -25.80 18.77
C ARG A 14 -2.40 -26.73 19.64
N MET A 15 -2.79 -26.93 20.90
CA MET A 15 -2.13 -27.89 21.78
C MET A 15 -2.10 -29.30 21.19
N ASP A 16 -3.21 -29.75 20.65
CA ASP A 16 -3.35 -31.06 20.01
C ASP A 16 -2.44 -31.20 18.76
N LYS A 17 -2.25 -30.10 18.04
CA LYS A 17 -1.40 -30.07 16.82
C LYS A 17 0.10 -29.93 17.12
N THR A 18 0.48 -29.20 18.15
CA THR A 18 1.88 -28.77 18.39
C THR A 18 2.51 -29.39 19.62
N GLY A 19 1.72 -30.01 20.52
CA GLY A 19 2.20 -30.51 21.82
C GLY A 19 2.54 -29.42 22.83
N GLU A 20 2.27 -28.15 22.53
CA GLU A 20 2.55 -27.03 23.44
C GLU A 20 1.68 -27.06 24.70
N ARG A 21 2.22 -26.55 25.83
CA ARG A 21 1.43 -26.35 27.04
C ARG A 21 0.36 -25.28 26.86
N TYR A 22 -0.75 -25.34 27.57
CA TYR A 22 -1.88 -24.43 27.47
C TYR A 22 -1.50 -22.94 27.52
N THR A 23 -0.58 -22.56 28.43
CA THR A 23 -0.12 -21.19 28.58
C THR A 23 0.60 -20.69 27.31
N THR A 24 1.47 -21.51 26.72
CA THR A 24 2.19 -21.23 25.48
C THR A 24 1.22 -21.18 24.29
N ALA A 25 0.40 -22.21 24.15
CA ALA A 25 -0.62 -22.28 23.11
C ALA A 25 -1.61 -21.10 23.20
N ARG A 26 -2.01 -20.71 24.42
CA ARG A 26 -2.86 -19.56 24.66
C ARG A 26 -2.15 -18.25 24.28
N ALA A 27 -0.89 -18.07 24.64
CA ALA A 27 -0.12 -16.89 24.26
C ALA A 27 -0.04 -16.74 22.73
N HIS A 28 0.18 -17.84 22.00
CA HIS A 28 0.21 -17.84 20.54
C HIS A 28 -1.17 -17.60 19.88
N VAL A 29 -2.25 -18.11 20.48
CA VAL A 29 -3.62 -17.94 19.97
C VAL A 29 -4.20 -16.56 20.31
N VAL A 30 -3.76 -15.97 21.41
CA VAL A 30 -4.18 -14.62 21.88
C VAL A 30 -3.26 -13.54 21.35
N ARG A 31 -2.02 -13.89 20.95
CA ARG A 31 -1.18 -12.94 20.25
C ARG A 31 -1.92 -12.51 18.99
N GLU A 32 -2.50 -11.33 19.03
CA GLU A 32 -3.01 -10.71 17.81
C GLU A 32 -1.87 -10.72 16.78
N PRO A 33 -2.13 -11.09 15.53
CA PRO A 33 -1.11 -10.99 14.52
C PRO A 33 -0.55 -9.56 14.57
N GLU A 34 0.78 -9.43 14.63
CA GLU A 34 1.39 -8.11 14.61
C GLU A 34 0.84 -7.36 13.39
N PRO A 35 0.42 -6.10 13.55
CA PRO A 35 -0.21 -5.36 12.47
C PRO A 35 0.76 -5.27 11.28
N ASP A 36 0.26 -5.53 10.07
CA ASP A 36 1.06 -5.34 8.86
C ASP A 36 1.26 -3.84 8.59
N LEU A 37 2.32 -3.30 9.18
CA LEU A 37 2.76 -1.92 8.99
C LEU A 37 3.74 -1.79 7.81
N SER A 38 3.96 -2.85 7.03
CA SER A 38 4.89 -2.83 5.91
C SER A 38 4.50 -1.77 4.88
N GLY A 39 5.50 -1.02 4.43
CA GLY A 39 5.31 0.11 3.52
C GLY A 39 4.84 1.40 4.21
N LEU A 40 4.70 1.42 5.54
CA LEU A 40 4.63 2.64 6.35
C LEU A 40 6.03 3.05 6.82
N ALA A 41 6.10 4.16 7.52
CA ALA A 41 7.35 4.64 8.11
C ALA A 41 7.90 3.63 9.15
N SER A 42 9.24 3.59 9.29
CA SER A 42 9.88 2.83 10.35
C SER A 42 9.52 3.42 11.72
N GLU A 43 9.66 2.60 12.78
CA GLU A 43 9.45 3.04 14.17
C GLU A 43 10.30 4.27 14.49
N ASP A 44 11.59 4.23 14.16
CA ASP A 44 12.53 5.33 14.46
C ASP A 44 12.12 6.62 13.74
N ALA A 45 11.73 6.55 12.47
CA ALA A 45 11.27 7.71 11.71
C ALA A 45 9.96 8.29 12.27
N LEU A 46 9.05 7.42 12.73
CA LEU A 46 7.81 7.83 13.39
C LEU A 46 8.10 8.55 14.70
N VAL A 47 8.93 7.96 15.55
CA VAL A 47 9.33 8.55 16.86
C VAL A 47 10.03 9.90 16.66
N ALA A 48 10.95 9.98 15.70
CA ALA A 48 11.66 11.22 15.40
C ALA A 48 10.71 12.36 14.96
N ALA A 49 9.66 12.02 14.22
CA ALA A 49 8.73 13.00 13.66
C ALA A 49 7.55 13.35 14.56
N THR A 50 7.14 12.42 15.44
CA THR A 50 5.89 12.55 16.22
C THR A 50 6.11 12.46 17.73
N GLY A 51 7.30 12.11 18.17
CA GLY A 51 7.66 11.90 19.58
C GLY A 51 7.09 10.61 20.18
N ARG A 52 6.42 9.75 19.42
CA ARG A 52 5.77 8.51 19.90
C ARG A 52 5.94 7.38 18.89
N GLY A 53 6.05 6.15 19.42
CA GLY A 53 6.06 4.91 18.65
C GLY A 53 4.67 4.41 18.28
N TRP A 54 4.60 3.36 17.46
CA TRP A 54 3.32 2.80 17.00
C TRP A 54 2.41 2.35 18.14
N ASN A 55 2.95 1.64 19.13
CA ASN A 55 2.15 1.13 20.25
C ASN A 55 1.59 2.25 21.12
N GLU A 56 2.34 3.33 21.31
CA GLU A 56 1.89 4.50 22.07
C GLU A 56 0.76 5.21 21.34
N TRP A 57 0.89 5.38 20.00
CA TRP A 57 -0.16 5.94 19.16
C TRP A 57 -1.41 5.07 19.19
N PHE A 58 -1.28 3.76 19.10
CA PHE A 58 -2.43 2.85 19.14
C PHE A 58 -3.16 2.92 20.46
N THR A 59 -2.44 2.92 21.58
CA THR A 59 -3.02 3.04 22.93
C THR A 59 -3.79 4.36 23.08
N LEU A 60 -3.21 5.46 22.61
CA LEU A 60 -3.81 6.78 22.70
C LEU A 60 -5.09 6.87 21.85
N LEU A 61 -5.05 6.38 20.63
CA LEU A 61 -6.18 6.39 19.71
C LEU A 61 -7.30 5.45 20.18
N ASP A 62 -6.97 4.28 20.76
CA ASP A 62 -7.96 3.39 21.37
C ASP A 62 -8.68 4.07 22.54
N ALA A 63 -7.93 4.75 23.41
CA ALA A 63 -8.50 5.49 24.55
C ALA A 63 -9.43 6.62 24.10
N TRP A 64 -9.18 7.21 22.94
CA TRP A 64 -10.05 8.22 22.34
C TRP A 64 -11.26 7.65 21.58
N GLY A 65 -11.32 6.34 21.40
CA GLY A 65 -12.39 5.67 20.66
C GLY A 65 -12.28 5.83 19.14
N ALA A 66 -11.06 5.86 18.63
CA ALA A 66 -10.81 6.06 17.19
C ALA A 66 -11.37 4.94 16.32
N ALA A 67 -11.55 3.73 16.83
CA ALA A 67 -12.08 2.59 16.07
C ALA A 67 -13.50 2.84 15.48
N GLU A 68 -14.28 3.71 16.11
CA GLU A 68 -15.65 4.05 15.68
C GLU A 68 -15.71 5.35 14.84
N ARG A 69 -14.55 5.92 14.49
CA ARG A 69 -14.46 7.21 13.81
C ARG A 69 -13.98 7.07 12.37
N LYS A 70 -14.36 8.05 11.55
CA LYS A 70 -13.92 8.11 10.15
C LYS A 70 -12.45 8.52 10.06
N HIS A 71 -11.75 8.01 9.06
CA HIS A 71 -10.34 8.32 8.76
C HIS A 71 -9.99 9.82 8.91
N GLY A 72 -10.78 10.69 8.28
CA GLY A 72 -10.54 12.14 8.33
C GLY A 72 -10.68 12.75 9.73
N GLU A 73 -11.49 12.16 10.62
CA GLU A 73 -11.64 12.59 12.02
C GLU A 73 -10.41 12.17 12.83
N ILE A 74 -9.92 10.93 12.62
CA ILE A 74 -8.73 10.42 13.29
C ILE A 74 -7.51 11.26 12.89
N ALA A 75 -7.30 11.48 11.58
CA ALA A 75 -6.18 12.28 11.09
C ALA A 75 -6.23 13.73 11.58
N ARG A 76 -7.42 14.32 11.67
CA ARG A 76 -7.59 15.66 12.23
C ARG A 76 -7.27 15.70 13.71
N HIS A 77 -7.74 14.73 14.49
CA HIS A 77 -7.44 14.61 15.91
C HIS A 77 -5.94 14.50 16.16
N VAL A 78 -5.25 13.59 15.46
CA VAL A 78 -3.80 13.44 15.55
C VAL A 78 -3.07 14.74 15.23
N ARG A 79 -3.56 15.49 14.22
CA ARG A 79 -2.97 16.76 13.82
C ARG A 79 -3.23 17.88 14.83
N SER A 80 -4.49 18.08 15.25
CA SER A 80 -4.89 19.23 16.06
C SER A 80 -4.56 19.07 17.54
N GLU A 81 -4.80 17.87 18.11
CA GLU A 81 -4.61 17.64 19.55
C GLU A 81 -3.16 17.27 19.90
N HIS A 82 -2.42 16.71 18.94
CA HIS A 82 -1.04 16.26 19.20
C HIS A 82 0.02 17.02 18.40
N GLY A 83 -0.38 18.01 17.61
CA GLY A 83 0.54 18.86 16.85
C GLY A 83 1.32 18.13 15.74
N VAL A 84 0.85 16.96 15.32
CA VAL A 84 1.55 16.13 14.33
C VAL A 84 1.40 16.71 12.92
N PRO A 85 2.49 16.86 12.12
CA PRO A 85 2.41 17.35 10.75
C PRO A 85 1.47 16.51 9.87
N GLY A 86 0.85 17.14 8.87
CA GLY A 86 -0.24 16.55 8.08
C GLY A 86 0.09 15.19 7.45
N TRP A 87 1.29 15.01 6.90
CA TRP A 87 1.72 13.73 6.33
C TRP A 87 1.82 12.64 7.42
N TRP A 88 2.42 12.98 8.56
CA TRP A 88 2.57 12.06 9.68
C TRP A 88 1.25 11.73 10.36
N SER A 89 0.31 12.68 10.44
CA SER A 89 -1.03 12.40 10.95
C SER A 89 -1.78 11.39 10.09
N GLN A 90 -1.62 11.44 8.76
CA GLN A 90 -2.14 10.42 7.85
C GLN A 90 -1.44 9.07 8.05
N THR A 91 -0.13 9.06 8.21
CA THR A 91 0.65 7.83 8.44
C THR A 91 0.23 7.12 9.73
N VAL A 92 0.10 7.87 10.84
CA VAL A 92 -0.39 7.35 12.13
C VAL A 92 -1.80 6.78 11.98
N THR A 93 -2.70 7.50 11.31
CA THR A 93 -4.09 7.06 11.09
C THR A 93 -4.15 5.76 10.29
N VAL A 94 -3.42 5.67 9.18
CA VAL A 94 -3.36 4.44 8.37
C VAL A 94 -2.77 3.28 9.17
N GLY A 95 -1.72 3.52 9.96
CA GLY A 95 -1.12 2.51 10.83
C GLY A 95 -2.11 1.98 11.86
N TYR A 96 -2.85 2.87 12.50
CA TYR A 96 -3.90 2.52 13.45
C TYR A 96 -5.01 1.70 12.80
N GLU A 97 -5.56 2.16 11.67
CA GLU A 97 -6.61 1.46 10.94
C GLU A 97 -6.18 0.04 10.55
N ARG A 98 -4.94 -0.13 10.08
CA ARG A 98 -4.38 -1.45 9.77
C ARG A 98 -4.22 -2.32 11.02
N ALA A 99 -3.69 -1.76 12.10
CA ALA A 99 -3.50 -2.45 13.35
C ALA A 99 -4.82 -2.94 13.98
N ARG A 100 -5.93 -2.25 13.74
CA ARG A 100 -7.26 -2.61 14.23
C ARG A 100 -8.12 -3.36 13.20
N GLY A 101 -7.55 -3.70 12.04
CA GLY A 101 -8.29 -4.40 10.97
C GLY A 101 -9.40 -3.57 10.33
N LEU A 102 -9.38 -2.25 10.52
CA LEU A 102 -10.32 -1.29 9.94
C LEU A 102 -9.97 -0.96 8.49
N ARG A 103 -8.76 -1.30 8.07
CA ARG A 103 -8.23 -1.06 6.73
C ARG A 103 -7.26 -2.16 6.34
N ALA A 104 -7.43 -2.70 5.14
CA ALA A 104 -6.46 -3.64 4.56
C ALA A 104 -5.25 -2.89 3.97
N LYS A 105 -4.15 -3.63 3.78
CA LYS A 105 -3.00 -3.11 3.03
C LYS A 105 -3.42 -2.75 1.61
N HIS A 106 -2.95 -1.61 1.10
CA HIS A 106 -3.29 -1.08 -0.22
C HIS A 106 -4.75 -0.64 -0.41
N GLU A 107 -5.60 -0.72 0.60
CA GLU A 107 -6.99 -0.28 0.56
C GLU A 107 -7.11 1.25 0.53
N ARG A 108 -8.03 1.74 -0.31
CA ARG A 108 -8.43 3.14 -0.45
C ARG A 108 -9.96 3.23 -0.51
N PRO A 109 -10.56 4.42 -0.41
CA PRO A 109 -12.03 4.58 -0.48
C PRO A 109 -12.68 4.05 -1.76
N ASP A 110 -11.94 3.98 -2.87
CA ASP A 110 -12.40 3.54 -4.19
C ASP A 110 -11.84 2.16 -4.61
N GLY A 111 -11.36 1.36 -3.65
CA GLY A 111 -10.76 0.05 -3.87
C GLY A 111 -9.31 -0.01 -3.44
N PHE A 112 -8.55 -0.95 -3.98
CA PHE A 112 -7.14 -1.10 -3.67
C PHE A 112 -6.26 -0.38 -4.68
N SER A 113 -5.05 0.02 -4.25
CA SER A 113 -4.08 0.71 -5.09
C SER A 113 -2.68 0.22 -4.81
N VAL A 114 -1.89 0.01 -5.87
CA VAL A 114 -0.48 -0.35 -5.78
C VAL A 114 0.38 0.61 -6.57
N SER A 115 1.63 0.75 -6.16
CA SER A 115 2.63 1.52 -6.92
C SER A 115 3.88 0.69 -7.10
N VAL A 116 4.46 0.77 -8.28
CA VAL A 116 5.76 0.19 -8.62
C VAL A 116 6.59 1.23 -9.35
N SER A 117 7.91 1.13 -9.25
CA SER A 117 8.80 2.03 -9.98
C SER A 117 10.02 1.29 -10.50
N ARG A 118 10.60 1.82 -11.59
CA ARG A 118 11.84 1.31 -12.17
C ARG A 118 12.64 2.45 -12.75
N THR A 119 13.92 2.48 -12.43
CA THR A 119 14.89 3.36 -13.08
C THR A 119 15.48 2.64 -14.29
N VAL A 120 15.55 3.36 -15.41
CA VAL A 120 15.96 2.87 -16.74
C VAL A 120 17.02 3.81 -17.30
N ALA A 121 18.02 3.27 -18.00
CA ALA A 121 19.07 4.05 -18.68
C ALA A 121 18.55 4.64 -20.01
N ALA A 122 17.49 5.42 -19.92
CA ALA A 122 16.91 6.18 -21.04
C ALA A 122 16.31 7.49 -20.52
N PRO A 123 16.29 8.57 -21.33
CA PRO A 123 15.64 9.84 -20.95
C PRO A 123 14.17 9.64 -20.60
N ALA A 124 13.66 10.43 -19.65
CA ALA A 124 12.26 10.34 -19.21
C ALA A 124 11.27 10.56 -20.36
N GLU A 125 11.58 11.45 -21.30
CA GLU A 125 10.78 11.69 -22.51
C GLU A 125 10.69 10.45 -23.41
N ARG A 126 11.79 9.69 -23.55
CA ARG A 126 11.78 8.46 -24.36
C ARG A 126 10.94 7.38 -23.69
N LEU A 127 11.03 7.26 -22.35
CA LEU A 127 10.19 6.35 -21.58
C LEU A 127 8.71 6.74 -21.65
N TYR A 128 8.42 8.04 -21.61
CA TYR A 128 7.06 8.54 -21.81
C TYR A 128 6.54 8.21 -23.21
N ALA A 129 7.38 8.36 -24.25
CA ALA A 129 7.01 8.04 -25.63
C ALA A 129 6.59 6.58 -25.80
N SER A 130 7.22 5.62 -25.09
CA SER A 130 6.82 4.20 -25.12
C SER A 130 5.40 3.95 -24.58
N PHE A 131 4.87 4.83 -23.73
CA PHE A 131 3.50 4.75 -23.25
C PHE A 131 2.54 5.62 -24.09
N ALA A 132 3.03 6.68 -24.71
CA ALA A 132 2.23 7.58 -25.53
C ALA A 132 1.97 7.00 -26.94
N ASP A 133 2.97 6.36 -27.54
CA ASP A 133 2.84 5.65 -28.81
C ASP A 133 1.95 4.41 -28.64
N GLU A 134 0.97 4.25 -29.53
CA GLU A 134 -0.01 3.16 -29.43
C GLU A 134 0.65 1.79 -29.63
N ARG A 135 1.52 1.67 -30.60
CA ARG A 135 2.16 0.40 -30.94
C ARG A 135 3.12 -0.05 -29.82
N GLU A 136 4.02 0.84 -29.37
CA GLU A 136 4.96 0.52 -28.29
C GLU A 136 4.21 0.19 -27.00
N ARG A 137 3.15 0.94 -26.71
CA ARG A 137 2.29 0.68 -25.52
C ARG A 137 1.62 -0.68 -25.61
N ASP A 138 1.03 -1.03 -26.74
CA ASP A 138 0.32 -2.31 -26.89
C ASP A 138 1.28 -3.51 -26.90
N GLU A 139 2.52 -3.33 -27.37
CA GLU A 139 3.58 -4.32 -27.22
C GLU A 139 3.98 -4.49 -25.75
N LEU A 140 3.96 -3.44 -24.94
CA LEU A 140 4.32 -3.47 -23.51
C LEU A 140 3.14 -3.93 -22.64
N VAL A 141 1.98 -3.29 -22.79
CA VAL A 141 0.75 -3.53 -21.99
C VAL A 141 -0.47 -3.40 -22.91
N PRO A 142 -0.93 -4.50 -23.52
CA PRO A 142 -2.08 -4.45 -24.40
C PRO A 142 -3.37 -4.04 -23.67
N GLY A 143 -4.23 -3.32 -24.39
CA GLY A 143 -5.57 -2.97 -23.92
C GLY A 143 -5.66 -1.79 -22.95
N LEU A 144 -4.61 -0.97 -22.83
CA LEU A 144 -4.67 0.31 -22.13
C LEU A 144 -5.32 1.37 -23.04
N VAL A 145 -6.42 1.95 -22.55
CA VAL A 145 -7.14 3.03 -23.24
C VAL A 145 -6.66 4.40 -22.70
N PRO A 146 -6.05 5.26 -23.55
CA PRO A 146 -5.53 6.55 -23.11
C PRO A 146 -6.61 7.48 -22.58
N ARG A 147 -6.26 8.25 -21.54
CA ARG A 147 -7.05 9.32 -20.96
C ARG A 147 -6.29 10.64 -21.03
N ALA A 148 -7.05 11.74 -21.12
CA ALA A 148 -6.45 13.06 -21.13
C ALA A 148 -5.59 13.31 -19.88
N SER A 149 -4.37 13.80 -20.09
CA SER A 149 -3.47 14.27 -19.05
C SER A 149 -2.96 15.66 -19.43
N ARG A 150 -3.00 16.60 -18.46
CA ARG A 150 -2.44 17.95 -18.62
C ARG A 150 -1.04 18.06 -18.04
N ALA A 151 -0.62 17.09 -17.24
CA ALA A 151 0.69 17.09 -16.64
C ALA A 151 1.74 16.59 -17.64
N ARG A 152 2.87 17.30 -17.72
CA ARG A 152 4.03 16.87 -18.50
C ARG A 152 4.55 15.54 -17.96
N LEU A 153 4.95 14.64 -18.85
CA LEU A 153 5.52 13.33 -18.51
C LEU A 153 4.63 12.50 -17.57
N VAL A 154 3.31 12.59 -17.77
CA VAL A 154 2.31 11.75 -17.07
C VAL A 154 1.32 11.19 -18.08
N ALA A 155 1.28 9.89 -18.22
CA ALA A 155 0.30 9.17 -19.04
C ALA A 155 -0.77 8.54 -18.11
N ARG A 156 -2.03 8.59 -18.53
CA ARG A 156 -3.17 8.04 -17.78
C ARG A 156 -3.97 7.12 -18.66
N PHE A 157 -4.42 6.01 -18.12
CA PHE A 157 -5.15 5.00 -18.85
C PHE A 157 -6.29 4.43 -18.03
N ASP A 158 -7.36 4.00 -18.69
CA ASP A 158 -8.29 2.99 -18.19
C ASP A 158 -7.89 1.63 -18.75
N ARG A 159 -8.07 0.57 -17.99
CA ARG A 159 -7.92 -0.82 -18.43
C ARG A 159 -9.30 -1.50 -18.34
N PRO A 160 -10.08 -1.54 -19.44
CA PRO A 160 -11.46 -2.02 -19.42
C PRO A 160 -11.62 -3.50 -19.05
N SER A 161 -10.57 -4.31 -19.29
CA SER A 161 -10.60 -5.75 -18.99
C SER A 161 -10.85 -6.09 -17.53
N ASP A 162 -10.45 -5.20 -16.61
CA ASP A 162 -10.60 -5.38 -15.16
C ASP A 162 -11.12 -4.13 -14.42
N GLY A 163 -11.42 -3.05 -15.16
CA GLY A 163 -11.92 -1.79 -14.61
C GLY A 163 -10.90 -0.96 -13.84
N THR A 164 -9.61 -1.33 -13.88
CA THR A 164 -8.55 -0.61 -13.19
C THR A 164 -8.16 0.67 -13.92
N ARG A 165 -7.51 1.57 -13.20
CA ARG A 165 -6.88 2.79 -13.73
C ARG A 165 -5.40 2.74 -13.54
N VAL A 166 -4.66 3.18 -14.56
CA VAL A 166 -3.21 3.21 -14.55
C VAL A 166 -2.73 4.65 -14.75
N VAL A 167 -1.82 5.07 -13.89
CA VAL A 167 -1.11 6.34 -14.03
C VAL A 167 0.38 6.04 -14.11
N ALA A 168 1.02 6.41 -15.20
CA ALA A 168 2.46 6.32 -15.37
C ALA A 168 3.05 7.74 -15.34
N ALA A 169 3.93 8.02 -14.39
CA ALA A 169 4.66 9.27 -14.27
C ALA A 169 6.15 9.01 -14.52
N PHE A 170 6.80 9.92 -15.23
CA PHE A 170 8.18 9.77 -15.66
C PHE A 170 9.01 10.91 -15.09
N GLU A 171 10.03 10.56 -14.32
CA GLU A 171 10.91 11.49 -13.61
C GLU A 171 12.30 11.47 -14.23
N GLU A 172 12.85 12.64 -14.55
CA GLU A 172 14.22 12.79 -15.01
C GLU A 172 15.21 12.52 -13.87
N LYS A 173 16.21 11.67 -14.11
CA LYS A 173 17.33 11.40 -13.19
C LYS A 173 18.68 11.79 -13.82
N GLY A 174 18.63 12.63 -14.85
CA GLY A 174 19.75 13.08 -15.66
C GLY A 174 19.48 12.88 -17.15
N ALA A 175 20.35 13.35 -18.03
CA ALA A 175 20.14 13.38 -19.47
C ALA A 175 19.91 12.00 -20.11
N ALA A 176 20.50 10.94 -19.56
CA ALA A 176 20.43 9.58 -20.10
C ALA A 176 19.70 8.59 -19.19
N LYS A 177 18.98 9.07 -18.16
CA LYS A 177 18.37 8.20 -17.15
C LYS A 177 17.05 8.76 -16.64
N GLY A 178 16.03 7.92 -16.58
CA GLY A 178 14.72 8.27 -16.07
C GLY A 178 14.17 7.21 -15.12
N THR A 179 13.20 7.59 -14.29
CA THR A 179 12.44 6.66 -13.46
C THR A 179 10.98 6.68 -13.90
N VAL A 180 10.42 5.50 -14.13
CA VAL A 180 8.98 5.29 -14.35
C VAL A 180 8.35 4.93 -13.03
N HIS A 181 7.30 5.65 -12.65
CA HIS A 181 6.43 5.36 -11.52
C HIS A 181 5.06 4.98 -12.05
N VAL A 182 4.62 3.76 -11.80
CA VAL A 182 3.29 3.30 -12.19
C VAL A 182 2.44 3.11 -10.95
N GLN A 183 1.27 3.71 -10.95
CA GLN A 183 0.21 3.50 -9.96
C GLN A 183 -0.98 2.83 -10.64
N VAL A 184 -1.49 1.76 -10.03
CA VAL A 184 -2.71 1.06 -10.46
C VAL A 184 -3.75 1.23 -9.37
N ASP A 185 -4.88 1.82 -9.72
CA ASP A 185 -6.00 2.12 -8.82
C ASP A 185 -7.23 1.28 -9.17
N ARG A 186 -8.19 1.21 -8.26
CA ARG A 186 -9.47 0.49 -8.38
C ARG A 186 -9.34 -1.02 -8.48
N LEU A 187 -8.31 -1.57 -7.86
CA LEU A 187 -8.20 -3.01 -7.71
C LEU A 187 -9.27 -3.50 -6.72
N ALA A 188 -9.84 -4.68 -7.00
CA ALA A 188 -11.01 -5.17 -6.28
C ALA A 188 -10.70 -5.57 -4.83
N ASP A 189 -9.53 -6.15 -4.60
CA ASP A 189 -9.13 -6.72 -3.32
C ASP A 189 -7.59 -6.74 -3.15
N ALA A 190 -7.14 -7.18 -1.97
CA ALA A 190 -5.72 -7.27 -1.63
C ALA A 190 -4.96 -8.28 -2.51
N GLU A 191 -5.62 -9.37 -2.92
CA GLU A 191 -5.01 -10.38 -3.80
C GLU A 191 -4.79 -9.82 -5.20
N SER A 192 -5.76 -9.10 -5.75
CA SER A 192 -5.65 -8.37 -7.02
C SER A 192 -4.54 -7.32 -6.94
N ALA A 193 -4.36 -6.66 -5.79
CA ALA A 193 -3.30 -5.69 -5.56
C ALA A 193 -1.91 -6.35 -5.63
N GLU A 194 -1.71 -7.50 -4.99
CA GLU A 194 -0.42 -8.21 -5.06
C GLU A 194 -0.16 -8.79 -6.47
N ARG A 195 -1.19 -9.30 -7.15
CA ARG A 195 -1.07 -9.75 -8.56
C ARG A 195 -0.68 -8.59 -9.49
N ALA A 196 -1.38 -7.46 -9.40
CA ALA A 196 -1.06 -6.28 -10.20
C ALA A 196 0.36 -5.76 -9.93
N LYS A 197 0.81 -5.78 -8.67
CA LYS A 197 2.16 -5.38 -8.30
C LYS A 197 3.24 -6.28 -8.92
N ALA A 198 3.01 -7.60 -8.94
CA ALA A 198 3.91 -8.56 -9.58
C ALA A 198 3.93 -8.38 -11.11
N GLU A 199 2.75 -8.26 -11.73
CA GLU A 199 2.58 -8.00 -13.16
C GLU A 199 3.35 -6.75 -13.59
N TRP A 200 3.10 -5.61 -12.94
CA TRP A 200 3.71 -4.34 -13.30
C TRP A 200 5.23 -4.29 -13.04
N ARG A 201 5.73 -5.03 -12.07
CA ARG A 201 7.19 -5.21 -11.92
C ARG A 201 7.79 -5.91 -13.13
N GLY A 202 7.17 -6.99 -13.59
CA GLY A 202 7.62 -7.72 -14.79
C GLY A 202 7.55 -6.86 -16.07
N LEU A 203 6.48 -6.05 -16.20
CA LEU A 203 6.32 -5.12 -17.31
C LEU A 203 7.40 -4.03 -17.31
N LEU A 204 7.70 -3.44 -16.17
CA LEU A 204 8.76 -2.44 -16.05
C LEU A 204 10.16 -3.03 -16.24
N ASP A 205 10.38 -4.29 -15.86
CA ASP A 205 11.62 -5.00 -16.19
C ASP A 205 11.76 -5.27 -17.68
N ARG A 206 10.65 -5.55 -18.39
CA ARG A 206 10.64 -5.65 -19.84
C ARG A 206 10.92 -4.30 -20.51
N LEU A 207 10.26 -3.23 -20.07
CA LEU A 207 10.54 -1.87 -20.54
C LEU A 207 12.03 -1.52 -20.38
N LYS A 208 12.62 -1.86 -19.24
CA LYS A 208 14.03 -1.64 -18.98
C LYS A 208 14.92 -2.34 -20.02
N ARG A 209 14.69 -3.62 -20.30
CA ARG A 209 15.43 -4.35 -21.34
C ARG A 209 15.26 -3.73 -22.73
N MET A 210 14.06 -3.33 -23.09
CA MET A 210 13.80 -2.69 -24.42
C MET A 210 14.63 -1.42 -24.66
N HIS A 211 15.12 -0.79 -23.62
CA HIS A 211 15.90 0.46 -23.69
C HIS A 211 17.37 0.33 -23.36
N GLU A 212 17.79 -0.79 -22.77
CA GLU A 212 19.18 -1.02 -22.34
C GLU A 212 19.91 -2.07 -23.19
N ASP A 213 19.17 -2.87 -24.01
CA ASP A 213 19.70 -3.83 -24.99
C ASP A 213 19.79 -3.14 -26.37
#